data_790d6e59e22276f23ea79cdf4ac63186
#
_entry.id   790d6e59e22276f23ea79cdf4ac63186
#
_cell.length_a   1.000
_cell.length_b   1.000
_cell.length_c   1.000
_cell.angle_alpha   90.00
_cell.angle_beta   90.00
_cell.angle_gamma   90.00
#
_symmetry.space_group_name_H-M   'P 1'
#
loop_
_entity.id
_entity.type
_entity.pdbx_description
1 polymer ?
#
loop_
_entity_poly.entity_id
_entity_poly.type
_entity_poly.pdbx_seq_one_letter_code
_entity_poly.pdbx_strand_id
1 'polypeptide(L)'
;PMWGWALPALAGPAANILLAYVGMVVWKLMYYWAPVNDATIYIAMFLQYLVLMNVSLAVFNLIPVPPLDGSRILLALLQRAYFGLMKYERYIMIALLAAVWFGALDTPLYYLNNIVWELLGKGTGYIDKIAYSIYYAGLGTVV
;
A
#
# COMPACT_ATOMS: atom_id res chain seq x y z
N PRO A 1 9.03 -22.80 -15.89
CA PRO A 1 7.93 -22.94 -14.97
C PRO A 1 7.19 -21.61 -14.86
N MET A 2 5.86 -21.66 -14.91
CA MET A 2 4.98 -20.49 -14.95
C MET A 2 5.15 -19.53 -13.76
N TRP A 3 5.58 -20.04 -12.64
CA TRP A 3 5.86 -19.25 -11.43
C TRP A 3 7.05 -18.30 -11.57
N GLY A 4 7.98 -18.57 -12.51
CA GLY A 4 9.11 -17.69 -12.77
C GLY A 4 8.72 -16.28 -13.25
N TRP A 5 7.51 -16.10 -13.77
CA TRP A 5 6.99 -14.79 -14.19
C TRP A 5 6.17 -14.08 -13.11
N ALA A 6 5.55 -14.84 -12.20
CA ALA A 6 4.75 -14.29 -11.11
C ALA A 6 5.61 -13.68 -10.00
N LEU A 7 6.73 -14.29 -9.66
CA LEU A 7 7.62 -13.79 -8.61
C LEU A 7 8.18 -12.38 -8.89
N PRO A 8 8.76 -12.09 -10.09
CA PRO A 8 9.19 -10.73 -10.41
C PRO A 8 8.03 -9.73 -10.45
N ALA A 9 6.84 -10.16 -10.85
CA ALA A 9 5.66 -9.29 -10.88
C ALA A 9 5.19 -8.87 -9.48
N LEU A 10 5.36 -9.71 -8.49
CA LEU A 10 5.03 -9.40 -7.09
C LEU A 10 6.09 -8.52 -6.42
N ALA A 11 7.31 -8.46 -6.94
CA ALA A 11 8.40 -7.70 -6.33
C ALA A 11 8.09 -6.19 -6.25
N GLY A 12 7.48 -5.60 -7.29
CA GLY A 12 7.07 -4.21 -7.30
C GLY A 12 6.04 -3.87 -6.21
N PRO A 13 4.86 -4.51 -6.23
CA PRO A 13 3.86 -4.34 -5.18
C PRO A 13 4.39 -4.65 -3.77
N ALA A 14 5.21 -5.70 -3.62
CA ALA A 14 5.82 -6.05 -2.34
C ALA A 14 6.78 -4.97 -1.83
N ALA A 15 7.60 -4.38 -2.70
CA ALA A 15 8.48 -3.28 -2.35
C ALA A 15 7.69 -2.04 -1.89
N ASN A 16 6.59 -1.72 -2.58
CA ASN A 16 5.72 -0.62 -2.19
C ASN A 16 5.05 -0.87 -0.83
N ILE A 17 4.58 -2.09 -0.55
CA ILE A 17 4.02 -2.46 0.75
C ILE A 17 5.09 -2.39 1.85
N LEU A 18 6.30 -2.86 1.57
CA LEU A 18 7.42 -2.78 2.52
C LEU A 18 7.75 -1.32 2.85
N LEU A 19 7.82 -0.45 1.85
CA LEU A 19 8.09 0.97 2.04
C LEU A 19 6.94 1.65 2.81
N ALA A 20 5.69 1.29 2.53
CA ALA A 20 4.53 1.75 3.28
C ALA A 20 4.59 1.31 4.74
N TYR A 21 4.99 0.06 5.00
CA TYR A 21 5.17 -0.46 6.36
C TYR A 21 6.23 0.33 7.14
N VAL A 22 7.40 0.52 6.55
CA VAL A 22 8.49 1.31 7.17
C VAL A 22 8.03 2.75 7.41
N GLY A 23 7.35 3.36 6.43
CA GLY A 23 6.80 4.70 6.58
C GLY A 23 5.80 4.82 7.74
N MET A 24 4.92 3.82 7.90
CA MET A 24 3.96 3.79 9.01
C MET A 24 4.63 3.56 10.37
N VAL A 25 5.66 2.74 10.44
CA VAL A 25 6.48 2.56 11.65
C VAL A 25 7.10 3.89 12.07
N VAL A 26 7.77 4.57 11.14
CA VAL A 26 8.41 5.87 11.42
C VAL A 26 7.37 6.92 11.82
N TRP A 27 6.23 6.95 11.11
CA TRP A 27 5.13 7.87 11.46
C TRP A 27 4.61 7.65 12.86
N LYS A 28 4.37 6.39 13.29
CA LYS A 28 3.93 6.07 14.65
C LYS A 28 4.97 6.42 15.71
N LEU A 29 6.25 6.14 15.45
CA LEU A 29 7.33 6.51 16.33
C LEU A 29 7.39 8.03 16.53
N MET A 30 7.25 8.80 15.46
CA MET A 30 7.17 10.26 15.55
C MET A 30 5.93 10.73 16.31
N TYR A 31 4.77 10.12 16.05
CA TYR A 31 3.51 10.48 16.69
C TYR A 31 3.57 10.36 18.22
N TYR A 32 4.23 9.32 18.73
CA TYR A 32 4.29 9.08 20.18
C TYR A 32 5.45 9.77 20.88
N TRP A 33 6.58 9.95 20.20
CA TRP A 33 7.82 10.38 20.87
C TRP A 33 8.46 11.66 20.33
N ALA A 34 8.06 12.16 19.17
CA ALA A 34 8.63 13.38 18.64
C ALA A 34 7.99 14.63 19.30
N PRO A 35 8.76 15.70 19.52
CA PRO A 35 8.21 16.96 19.98
C PRO A 35 7.30 17.56 18.91
N VAL A 36 6.21 18.21 19.34
CA VAL A 36 5.27 18.87 18.43
C VAL A 36 5.82 20.23 18.03
N ASN A 37 6.26 20.34 16.78
CA ASN A 37 6.67 21.59 16.14
C ASN A 37 6.38 21.55 14.63
N ASP A 38 6.52 22.66 13.95
CA ASP A 38 6.19 22.75 12.51
C ASP A 38 6.94 21.71 11.67
N ALA A 39 8.22 21.49 11.95
CA ALA A 39 9.03 20.52 11.22
C ALA A 39 8.49 19.09 11.39
N THR A 40 8.17 18.68 12.61
CA THR A 40 7.63 17.33 12.88
C THR A 40 6.24 17.14 12.27
N ILE A 41 5.41 18.19 12.24
CA ILE A 41 4.11 18.16 11.58
C ILE A 41 4.26 17.93 10.07
N TYR A 42 5.15 18.68 9.40
CA TYR A 42 5.38 18.50 7.96
C TYR A 42 5.97 17.13 7.63
N ILE A 43 6.90 16.63 8.45
CA ILE A 43 7.48 15.29 8.26
C ILE A 43 6.40 14.21 8.47
N ALA A 44 5.54 14.35 9.47
CA ALA A 44 4.44 13.42 9.70
C ALA A 44 3.45 13.39 8.53
N MET A 45 3.09 14.55 7.98
CA MET A 45 2.28 14.65 6.76
C MET A 45 2.94 13.97 5.57
N PHE A 46 4.23 14.23 5.35
CA PHE A 46 5.00 13.57 4.29
C PHE A 46 4.97 12.04 4.43
N LEU A 47 5.19 11.52 5.63
CA LEU A 47 5.15 10.08 5.90
C LEU A 47 3.76 9.48 5.65
N GLN A 48 2.69 10.17 6.04
CA GLN A 48 1.32 9.71 5.74
C GLN A 48 1.07 9.62 4.23
N TYR A 49 1.46 10.65 3.47
CA TYR A 49 1.34 10.63 2.01
C TYR A 49 2.23 9.55 1.38
N LEU A 50 3.45 9.36 1.88
CA LEU A 50 4.35 8.31 1.43
C LEU A 50 3.70 6.92 1.61
N VAL A 51 3.13 6.64 2.77
CA VAL A 51 2.41 5.38 3.03
C VAL A 51 1.22 5.24 2.08
N LEU A 52 0.36 6.26 1.99
CA LEU A 52 -0.82 6.24 1.15
C LEU A 52 -0.48 6.00 -0.33
N MET A 53 0.50 6.71 -0.87
CA MET A 53 0.92 6.55 -2.26
C MET A 53 1.49 5.16 -2.54
N ASN A 54 2.31 4.62 -1.63
CA ASN A 54 2.87 3.28 -1.82
C ASN A 54 1.81 2.19 -1.72
N VAL A 55 0.85 2.31 -0.80
CA VAL A 55 -0.32 1.41 -0.73
C VAL A 55 -1.12 1.49 -2.03
N SER A 56 -1.44 2.69 -2.49
CA SER A 56 -2.21 2.90 -3.73
C SER A 56 -1.49 2.33 -4.96
N LEU A 57 -0.17 2.53 -5.07
CA LEU A 57 0.64 1.95 -6.14
C LEU A 57 0.65 0.43 -6.09
N ALA A 58 0.78 -0.17 -4.90
CA ALA A 58 0.76 -1.61 -4.74
C ALA A 58 -0.60 -2.19 -5.16
N VAL A 59 -1.69 -1.61 -4.69
CA VAL A 59 -3.06 -2.04 -5.01
C VAL A 59 -3.34 -1.89 -6.50
N PHE A 60 -3.00 -0.73 -7.09
CA PHE A 60 -3.20 -0.45 -8.51
C PHE A 60 -2.42 -1.44 -9.39
N ASN A 61 -1.15 -1.70 -9.07
CA ASN A 61 -0.30 -2.60 -9.84
C ASN A 61 -0.73 -4.08 -9.71
N LEU A 62 -1.49 -4.45 -8.69
CA LEU A 62 -2.05 -5.80 -8.53
C LEU A 62 -3.33 -6.03 -9.33
N ILE A 63 -3.91 -5.01 -9.96
CA ILE A 63 -5.06 -5.20 -10.86
C ILE A 63 -4.67 -6.16 -11.99
N PRO A 64 -5.43 -7.26 -12.21
CA PRO A 64 -5.03 -8.32 -13.14
C PRO A 64 -5.31 -7.96 -14.61
N VAL A 65 -4.83 -6.80 -15.04
CA VAL A 65 -5.08 -6.26 -16.38
C VAL A 65 -3.75 -5.78 -16.99
N PRO A 66 -3.39 -6.16 -18.24
CA PRO A 66 -2.23 -5.58 -18.90
C PRO A 66 -2.40 -4.05 -19.08
N PRO A 67 -1.33 -3.25 -18.94
CA PRO A 67 0.09 -3.60 -18.74
C PRO A 67 0.54 -3.73 -17.29
N LEU A 68 -0.38 -3.81 -16.32
CA LEU A 68 -0.06 -3.84 -14.89
C LEU A 68 0.57 -5.16 -14.45
N ASP A 69 1.34 -5.13 -13.35
CA ASP A 69 2.06 -6.31 -12.85
C ASP A 69 1.12 -7.47 -12.46
N GLY A 70 -0.10 -7.17 -12.01
CA GLY A 70 -1.14 -8.14 -11.70
C GLY A 70 -1.52 -9.03 -12.89
N SER A 71 -1.34 -8.56 -14.12
CA SER A 71 -1.59 -9.38 -15.33
C SER A 71 -0.65 -10.58 -15.45
N ARG A 72 0.56 -10.49 -14.89
CA ARG A 72 1.52 -11.60 -14.85
C ARG A 72 1.09 -12.69 -13.88
N ILE A 73 0.36 -12.32 -12.82
CA ILE A 73 -0.29 -13.29 -11.94
C ILE A 73 -1.40 -14.00 -12.70
N LEU A 74 -2.17 -13.26 -13.51
CA LEU A 74 -3.17 -13.82 -14.39
C LEU A 74 -2.54 -14.79 -15.42
N LEU A 75 -1.36 -14.46 -15.96
CA LEU A 75 -0.60 -15.37 -16.82
C LEU A 75 -0.26 -16.69 -16.12
N ALA A 76 0.16 -16.63 -14.85
CA ALA A 76 0.53 -17.81 -14.09
C ALA A 76 -0.66 -18.71 -13.76
N LEU A 77 -1.84 -18.13 -13.57
CA LEU A 77 -3.05 -18.84 -13.16
C LEU A 77 -3.96 -19.19 -14.34
N LEU A 78 -4.13 -18.27 -15.28
CA LEU A 78 -5.11 -18.34 -16.37
C LEU A 78 -4.50 -17.87 -17.70
N GLN A 79 -3.62 -18.68 -18.29
CA GLN A 79 -2.90 -18.35 -19.53
C GLN A 79 -3.81 -17.90 -20.67
N ARG A 80 -4.95 -18.60 -20.88
CA ARG A 80 -5.87 -18.27 -21.97
C ARG A 80 -6.46 -16.87 -21.81
N ALA A 81 -6.82 -16.49 -20.57
CA ALA A 81 -7.34 -15.16 -20.27
C ALA A 81 -6.27 -14.09 -20.51
N TYR A 82 -5.04 -14.33 -20.05
CA TYR A 82 -3.92 -13.43 -20.28
C TYR A 82 -3.65 -13.14 -21.75
N PHE A 83 -3.50 -14.20 -22.58
CA PHE A 83 -3.26 -14.03 -24.01
C PHE A 83 -4.46 -13.41 -24.74
N GLY A 84 -5.68 -13.66 -24.28
CA GLY A 84 -6.88 -12.98 -24.77
C GLY A 84 -6.84 -11.47 -24.52
N LEU A 85 -6.45 -11.06 -23.32
CA LEU A 85 -6.34 -9.65 -22.93
C LEU A 85 -5.16 -8.93 -23.59
N MET A 86 -4.01 -9.61 -23.77
CA MET A 86 -2.82 -9.04 -24.40
C MET A 86 -3.09 -8.53 -25.83
N LYS A 87 -4.01 -9.16 -26.57
CA LYS A 87 -4.41 -8.68 -27.90
C LYS A 87 -4.99 -7.27 -27.87
N TYR A 88 -5.57 -6.87 -26.74
CA TYR A 88 -6.26 -5.61 -26.54
C TYR A 88 -5.50 -4.68 -25.60
N GLU A 89 -4.23 -4.96 -25.26
CA GLU A 89 -3.44 -4.22 -24.28
C GLU A 89 -3.51 -2.71 -24.49
N ARG A 90 -3.38 -2.23 -25.74
CA ARG A 90 -3.43 -0.81 -26.06
C ARG A 90 -4.79 -0.19 -25.71
N TYR A 91 -5.89 -0.88 -26.03
CA TYR A 91 -7.24 -0.40 -25.73
C TYR A 91 -7.54 -0.46 -24.23
N ILE A 92 -7.07 -1.50 -23.57
CA ILE A 92 -7.18 -1.66 -22.11
C ILE A 92 -6.42 -0.52 -21.41
N MET A 93 -5.23 -0.18 -21.86
CA MET A 93 -4.45 0.92 -21.31
C MET A 93 -5.17 2.26 -21.47
N ILE A 94 -5.75 2.54 -22.65
CA ILE A 94 -6.53 3.75 -22.88
C ILE A 94 -7.77 3.77 -21.97
N ALA A 95 -8.51 2.65 -21.89
CA ALA A 95 -9.67 2.51 -21.02
C ALA A 95 -9.32 2.70 -19.54
N LEU A 96 -8.18 2.15 -19.10
CA LEU A 96 -7.69 2.29 -17.72
C LEU A 96 -7.34 3.75 -17.40
N LEU A 97 -6.63 4.44 -18.32
CA LEU A 97 -6.32 5.87 -18.16
C LEU A 97 -7.59 6.71 -18.11
N ALA A 98 -8.57 6.42 -18.98
CA ALA A 98 -9.87 7.08 -18.96
C ALA A 98 -10.60 6.80 -17.64
N ALA A 99 -10.61 5.56 -17.16
CA ALA A 99 -11.25 5.19 -15.90
C ALA A 99 -10.63 5.93 -14.69
N VAL A 100 -9.30 6.09 -14.68
CA VAL A 100 -8.61 6.91 -13.67
C VAL A 100 -9.00 8.38 -13.81
N TRP A 101 -9.01 8.92 -15.04
CA TRP A 101 -9.32 10.32 -15.29
C TRP A 101 -10.75 10.70 -14.88
N PHE A 102 -11.71 9.82 -15.16
CA PHE A 102 -13.12 10.03 -14.78
C PHE A 102 -13.47 9.57 -13.36
N GLY A 103 -12.50 9.11 -12.57
CA GLY A 103 -12.72 8.68 -11.19
C GLY A 103 -13.49 7.35 -11.05
N ALA A 104 -13.60 6.57 -12.12
CA ALA A 104 -14.33 5.29 -12.07
C ALA A 104 -13.67 4.24 -11.16
N LEU A 105 -12.36 4.39 -10.91
CA LEU A 105 -11.58 3.51 -10.03
C LEU A 105 -11.50 4.02 -8.60
N ASP A 106 -11.96 5.22 -8.31
CA ASP A 106 -11.80 5.84 -6.98
C ASP A 106 -12.45 5.00 -5.88
N THR A 107 -13.70 4.56 -6.09
CA THR A 107 -14.42 3.76 -5.09
C THR A 107 -13.77 2.40 -4.83
N PRO A 108 -13.49 1.55 -5.83
CA PRO A 108 -12.84 0.26 -5.58
C PRO A 108 -11.42 0.42 -5.02
N LEU A 109 -10.62 1.39 -5.49
CA LEU A 109 -9.30 1.66 -4.94
C LEU A 109 -9.37 2.16 -3.49
N TYR A 110 -10.34 2.99 -3.16
CA TYR A 110 -10.56 3.45 -1.80
C TYR A 110 -10.80 2.28 -0.82
N TYR A 111 -11.68 1.35 -1.18
CA TYR A 111 -11.94 0.17 -0.34
C TYR A 111 -10.70 -0.71 -0.17
N LEU A 112 -9.99 -1.00 -1.25
CA LEU A 112 -8.78 -1.82 -1.20
C LEU A 112 -7.66 -1.12 -0.42
N ASN A 113 -7.47 0.17 -0.62
CA ASN A 113 -6.50 0.96 0.13
C ASN A 113 -6.81 0.96 1.63
N ASN A 114 -8.07 1.08 2.02
CA ASN A 114 -8.48 1.02 3.43
C ASN A 114 -8.18 -0.33 4.05
N ILE A 115 -8.44 -1.43 3.35
CA ILE A 115 -8.10 -2.77 3.83
C ILE A 115 -6.59 -2.90 4.08
N VAL A 116 -5.77 -2.47 3.12
CA VAL A 116 -4.31 -2.53 3.27
C VAL A 116 -3.82 -1.59 4.38
N TRP A 117 -4.40 -0.40 4.49
CA TRP A 117 -4.10 0.54 5.55
C TRP A 117 -4.39 -0.04 6.94
N GLU A 118 -5.54 -0.68 7.11
CA GLU A 118 -5.91 -1.36 8.37
C GLU A 118 -4.98 -2.52 8.69
N LEU A 119 -4.61 -3.32 7.69
CA LEU A 119 -3.67 -4.42 7.86
C LEU A 119 -2.28 -3.92 8.29
N LEU A 120 -1.78 -2.85 7.68
CA LEU A 120 -0.55 -2.18 8.08
C LEU A 120 -0.66 -1.61 9.49
N GLY A 121 -1.78 -1.00 9.83
CA GLY A 121 -2.08 -0.48 11.16
C GLY A 121 -2.02 -1.57 12.24
N LYS A 122 -2.60 -2.73 11.97
CA LYS A 122 -2.55 -3.92 12.84
C LYS A 122 -1.13 -4.50 12.90
N GLY A 123 -0.45 -4.60 11.75
CA GLY A 123 0.95 -5.10 11.67
C GLY A 123 1.96 -4.23 12.40
N THR A 124 1.67 -2.94 12.60
CA THR A 124 2.48 -1.98 13.36
C THR A 124 1.92 -1.72 14.78
N GLY A 125 0.89 -2.45 15.18
CA GLY A 125 0.18 -2.27 16.46
C GLY A 125 1.04 -2.55 17.70
N TYR A 126 2.17 -3.22 17.56
CA TYR A 126 3.14 -3.41 18.63
C TYR A 126 3.72 -2.08 19.12
N ILE A 127 3.85 -1.07 18.25
CA ILE A 127 4.32 0.27 18.61
C ILE A 127 3.29 0.95 19.51
N ASP A 128 2.01 0.84 19.17
CA ASP A 128 0.92 1.39 19.97
C ASP A 128 0.91 0.76 21.36
N LYS A 129 1.06 -0.57 21.45
CA LYS A 129 1.12 -1.29 22.73
C LYS A 129 2.31 -0.86 23.59
N ILE A 130 3.49 -0.69 22.99
CA ILE A 130 4.69 -0.21 23.70
C ILE A 130 4.46 1.21 24.21
N ALA A 131 3.94 2.11 23.38
CA ALA A 131 3.67 3.49 23.77
C ALA A 131 2.68 3.56 24.93
N TYR A 132 1.58 2.81 24.87
CA TYR A 132 0.60 2.74 25.96
C TYR A 132 1.21 2.15 27.24
N SER A 133 2.02 1.10 27.15
CA SER A 133 2.66 0.50 28.33
C SER A 133 3.59 1.48 29.04
N ILE A 134 4.36 2.26 28.28
CA ILE A 134 5.23 3.30 28.84
C ILE A 134 4.42 4.41 29.51
N TYR A 135 3.34 4.86 28.85
CA TYR A 135 2.47 5.90 29.37
C TYR A 135 1.83 5.49 30.71
N TYR A 136 1.25 4.29 30.78
CA TYR A 136 0.63 3.80 32.02
C TYR A 136 1.64 3.46 33.12
N ALA A 137 2.83 2.98 32.76
CA ALA A 137 3.91 2.78 33.73
C ALA A 137 4.36 4.11 34.35
N GLY A 138 4.43 5.18 33.56
CA GLY A 138 4.74 6.53 34.06
C GLY A 138 3.68 7.11 34.98
N LEU A 139 2.39 6.80 34.74
CA LEU A 139 1.30 7.22 35.62
C LEU A 139 1.29 6.48 36.97
N GLY A 140 1.73 5.20 36.99
CA GLY A 140 1.82 4.39 38.22
C GLY A 140 2.93 4.80 39.20
N THR A 141 3.84 5.69 38.78
CA THR A 141 4.93 6.21 39.64
C THR A 141 4.61 7.56 40.30
N VAL A 142 3.39 8.08 40.09
CA VAL A 142 2.94 9.40 40.63
C VAL A 142 1.94 9.24 41.78
N VAL A 143 1.85 8.03 42.37
CA VAL A 143 1.05 7.79 43.59
C VAL A 143 1.92 7.55 44.79
#